data_baa95f4e5069401b5f36c5acb56bd870
#
_entry.id   baa95f4e5069401b5f36c5acb56bd870
#
_cell.length_a   1.000
_cell.length_b   1.000
_cell.length_c   1.000
_cell.angle_alpha   90.00
_cell.angle_beta   90.00
_cell.angle_gamma   90.00
#
_symmetry.space_group_name_H-M   'P 1'
#
loop_
_entity.id
_entity.type
_entity.pdbx_description
1 polymer ?
#
loop_
_entity_poly.entity_id
_entity_poly.type
_entity_poly.pdbx_seq_one_letter_code
_entity_poly.pdbx_strand_id
1 'polypeptide(L)'
;WINPYPSQTDPYYQLGVNFNGQQFDAAGGLYGLDTHQCVDNNVLAQNPDLMREHPEKLCSGNAAQVHTSRAFNVRFRLYVKLNSLPPPGYQSALGSYTLVQFDGKGGINQLPDARNLKYRLNGLNNITVLDCGASLTVHPENQIVDFGTVSAADLANAPRERTFSVTATKTQDHTCSMGFRLAAEFYTDQPLLAGNTALDLQNGLMLNILEAKTPLVFNHYFLFADFSTHSLSVERTFTARLLPIPGRTVTPGPWEATTVFKINYY
;
A
#
# COMPACT_ATOMS: atom_id res chain seq x y z
N TRP A 1 -12.79 -16.26 12.63
CA TRP A 1 -11.71 -17.19 12.31
C TRP A 1 -10.65 -16.48 11.46
N ILE A 2 -9.43 -16.74 11.76
CA ILE A 2 -8.27 -16.27 10.99
C ILE A 2 -7.57 -17.49 10.42
N ASN A 3 -7.37 -17.49 9.11
CA ASN A 3 -6.63 -18.53 8.42
C ASN A 3 -5.41 -17.90 7.73
N PRO A 4 -4.25 -17.82 8.40
CA PRO A 4 -3.04 -17.30 7.80
C PRO A 4 -2.44 -18.27 6.78
N TYR A 5 -3.03 -19.48 6.66
CA TYR A 5 -2.54 -20.51 5.78
C TYR A 5 -3.63 -21.06 4.88
N PRO A 6 -3.49 -20.98 3.57
CA PRO A 6 -4.30 -21.76 2.65
C PRO A 6 -3.94 -23.27 2.77
N SER A 7 -4.80 -24.12 2.24
CA SER A 7 -4.54 -25.56 2.13
C SER A 7 -3.28 -25.92 1.33
N GLN A 8 -2.75 -24.98 0.57
CA GLN A 8 -1.49 -25.10 -0.15
C GLN A 8 -0.42 -24.26 0.54
N THR A 9 0.67 -24.87 0.92
CA THR A 9 1.81 -24.22 1.53
C THR A 9 2.78 -23.70 0.47
N ASP A 10 3.33 -22.52 0.70
CA ASP A 10 4.43 -22.02 -0.10
C ASP A 10 5.75 -22.39 0.59
N PRO A 11 6.75 -22.96 -0.12
CA PRO A 11 8.00 -23.37 0.51
C PRO A 11 8.88 -22.20 0.96
N TYR A 12 8.67 -21.01 0.38
CA TYR A 12 9.52 -19.84 0.63
C TYR A 12 8.84 -18.78 1.46
N TYR A 13 7.52 -18.61 1.32
CA TYR A 13 6.76 -17.56 1.98
C TYR A 13 5.84 -18.11 3.06
N GLN A 14 5.83 -17.45 4.17
CA GLN A 14 4.87 -17.67 5.24
C GLN A 14 4.03 -16.41 5.41
N LEU A 15 2.71 -16.58 5.40
CA LEU A 15 1.79 -15.51 5.68
C LEU A 15 1.51 -15.42 7.17
N GLY A 16 1.23 -14.21 7.64
CA GLY A 16 0.78 -13.98 8.98
C GLY A 16 -0.17 -12.80 9.04
N VAL A 17 -0.95 -12.76 10.10
CA VAL A 17 -1.93 -11.72 10.34
C VAL A 17 -1.73 -11.13 11.73
N ASN A 18 -1.62 -9.81 11.81
CA ASN A 18 -1.82 -9.11 13.06
C ASN A 18 -3.28 -8.66 13.12
N PHE A 19 -4.02 -9.18 14.07
CA PHE A 19 -5.43 -8.90 14.27
C PHE A 19 -5.62 -8.25 15.62
N ASN A 20 -6.11 -7.02 15.66
CA ASN A 20 -6.30 -6.23 16.88
C ASN A 20 -5.05 -6.20 17.79
N GLY A 21 -3.86 -6.14 17.20
CA GLY A 21 -2.60 -6.12 17.92
C GLY A 21 -2.00 -7.49 18.25
N GLN A 22 -2.74 -8.58 18.10
CA GLN A 22 -2.27 -9.93 18.31
C GLN A 22 -1.78 -10.52 16.98
N GLN A 23 -0.61 -11.16 17.01
CA GLN A 23 0.01 -11.76 15.84
C GLN A 23 -0.36 -13.24 15.73
N PHE A 24 -0.77 -13.66 14.54
CA PHE A 24 -1.08 -15.03 14.16
C PHE A 24 -0.24 -15.41 12.96
N ASP A 25 0.48 -16.48 13.06
CA ASP A 25 1.28 -17.01 11.97
C ASP A 25 0.77 -18.38 11.51
N ALA A 26 1.37 -18.86 10.42
CA ALA A 26 0.96 -20.10 9.81
C ALA A 26 1.25 -21.36 10.64
N ALA A 27 2.17 -21.29 11.59
CA ALA A 27 2.57 -22.46 12.37
C ALA A 27 1.42 -23.00 13.23
N GLY A 28 0.48 -22.15 13.62
CA GLY A 28 -0.68 -22.53 14.40
C GLY A 28 -1.91 -22.97 13.60
N GLY A 29 -1.89 -22.83 12.28
CA GLY A 29 -3.01 -23.19 11.42
C GLY A 29 -4.21 -22.24 11.52
N LEU A 30 -5.39 -22.80 11.75
CA LEU A 30 -6.63 -22.05 11.86
C LEU A 30 -6.87 -21.55 13.28
N TYR A 31 -7.08 -20.23 13.42
CA TYR A 31 -7.34 -19.61 14.71
C TYR A 31 -8.79 -19.17 14.83
N GLY A 32 -9.47 -19.59 15.90
CA GLY A 32 -10.74 -19.03 16.32
C GLY A 32 -10.52 -17.91 17.33
N LEU A 33 -11.10 -16.76 17.09
CA LEU A 33 -11.09 -15.63 18.00
C LEU A 33 -12.52 -15.28 18.41
N ASP A 34 -12.74 -15.12 19.71
CA ASP A 34 -13.98 -14.59 20.21
C ASP A 34 -13.92 -13.06 20.18
N THR A 35 -14.74 -12.44 19.37
CA THR A 35 -14.82 -10.98 19.30
C THR A 35 -15.71 -10.40 20.40
N HIS A 36 -16.35 -11.25 21.21
CA HIS A 36 -17.35 -10.89 22.21
C HIS A 36 -18.50 -10.05 21.64
N GLN A 37 -18.71 -10.14 20.33
CA GLN A 37 -19.75 -9.44 19.61
C GLN A 37 -20.66 -10.44 18.89
N CYS A 38 -21.92 -10.07 18.79
CA CYS A 38 -22.85 -10.83 17.98
C CYS A 38 -22.70 -10.51 16.51
N VAL A 39 -22.68 -11.54 15.69
CA VAL A 39 -22.78 -11.46 14.24
C VAL A 39 -24.14 -11.99 13.81
N ASP A 40 -24.71 -11.43 12.75
CA ASP A 40 -25.99 -11.90 12.21
C ASP A 40 -25.93 -13.41 11.93
N ASN A 41 -26.93 -14.12 12.45
CA ASN A 41 -26.95 -15.56 12.45
C ASN A 41 -28.23 -16.10 11.77
N ASN A 42 -28.40 -15.73 10.50
CA ASN A 42 -29.53 -16.19 9.69
C ASN A 42 -29.69 -17.73 9.68
N VAL A 43 -28.57 -18.47 9.82
CA VAL A 43 -28.61 -19.93 9.87
C VAL A 43 -29.28 -20.43 11.15
N LEU A 44 -29.01 -19.80 12.29
CA LEU A 44 -29.67 -20.11 13.56
C LEU A 44 -31.14 -19.69 13.53
N ALA A 45 -31.47 -18.55 12.96
CA ALA A 45 -32.83 -18.10 12.81
C ALA A 45 -33.69 -19.07 11.98
N GLN A 46 -33.09 -19.80 11.07
CA GLN A 46 -33.72 -20.82 10.26
C GLN A 46 -33.77 -22.20 10.93
N ASN A 47 -33.11 -22.36 12.07
CA ASN A 47 -33.04 -23.62 12.80
C ASN A 47 -33.34 -23.42 14.29
N PRO A 48 -34.65 -23.41 14.68
CA PRO A 48 -35.07 -23.13 16.06
C PRO A 48 -34.50 -24.10 17.11
N ASP A 49 -34.25 -25.35 16.72
CA ASP A 49 -33.73 -26.35 17.64
C ASP A 49 -32.29 -26.05 18.00
N LEU A 50 -31.46 -25.68 17.03
CA LEU A 50 -30.08 -25.27 17.26
C LEU A 50 -29.98 -24.02 18.13
N MET A 51 -30.93 -23.10 18.01
CA MET A 51 -31.04 -21.90 18.83
C MET A 51 -31.37 -22.21 20.28
N ARG A 52 -32.24 -23.19 20.50
CA ARG A 52 -32.64 -23.64 21.84
C ARG A 52 -31.50 -24.38 22.54
N GLU A 53 -30.70 -25.15 21.80
CA GLU A 53 -29.57 -25.89 22.32
C GLU A 53 -28.36 -24.99 22.61
N HIS A 54 -28.26 -23.86 21.90
CA HIS A 54 -27.09 -22.94 21.98
C HIS A 54 -27.53 -21.47 22.16
N PRO A 55 -28.19 -21.14 23.27
CA PRO A 55 -28.68 -19.78 23.53
C PRO A 55 -27.55 -18.75 23.62
N GLU A 56 -26.33 -19.19 23.96
CA GLU A 56 -25.12 -18.35 24.00
C GLU A 56 -24.71 -17.82 22.64
N LYS A 57 -25.24 -18.37 21.55
CA LYS A 57 -25.01 -17.90 20.19
C LYS A 57 -25.91 -16.75 19.76
N LEU A 58 -26.91 -16.42 20.60
CA LEU A 58 -27.91 -15.39 20.30
C LEU A 58 -27.41 -13.99 20.68
N CYS A 59 -27.60 -13.04 19.77
CA CYS A 59 -27.24 -11.65 20.05
C CYS A 59 -28.15 -10.96 21.06
N SER A 60 -29.40 -11.36 21.16
CA SER A 60 -30.44 -10.75 22.00
C SER A 60 -30.84 -11.60 23.21
N GLY A 61 -30.36 -12.81 23.33
CA GLY A 61 -30.86 -13.76 24.32
C GLY A 61 -32.31 -14.27 24.06
N ASN A 62 -32.90 -13.85 22.97
CA ASN A 62 -34.26 -14.23 22.57
C ASN A 62 -34.24 -14.83 21.17
N ALA A 63 -34.70 -16.08 21.05
CA ALA A 63 -34.73 -16.84 19.81
C ALA A 63 -35.50 -16.15 18.66
N ALA A 64 -36.45 -15.31 18.97
CA ALA A 64 -37.26 -14.60 17.97
C ALA A 64 -36.62 -13.33 17.40
N GLN A 65 -35.48 -12.88 17.97
CA GLN A 65 -34.88 -11.60 17.62
C GLN A 65 -33.40 -11.73 17.13
N VAL A 66 -33.10 -12.79 16.45
CA VAL A 66 -31.72 -13.09 16.00
C VAL A 66 -31.42 -12.36 14.68
N HIS A 67 -31.52 -11.07 14.66
CA HIS A 67 -31.32 -10.32 13.41
C HIS A 67 -30.35 -9.14 13.50
N THR A 68 -29.74 -8.89 14.64
CA THR A 68 -28.89 -7.72 14.76
C THR A 68 -27.43 -8.09 14.96
N SER A 69 -26.64 -7.89 13.91
CA SER A 69 -25.20 -7.72 14.07
C SER A 69 -24.95 -6.42 14.82
N ARG A 70 -24.09 -6.44 15.83
CA ARG A 70 -23.57 -5.23 16.43
C ARG A 70 -22.37 -4.76 15.64
N ALA A 71 -22.28 -3.46 15.38
CA ALA A 71 -21.09 -2.88 14.81
C ALA A 71 -19.89 -3.07 15.75
N PHE A 72 -18.78 -3.52 15.24
CA PHE A 72 -17.52 -3.62 15.97
C PHE A 72 -16.37 -3.24 15.03
N ASN A 73 -15.30 -2.72 15.61
CA ASN A 73 -14.13 -2.32 14.87
C ASN A 73 -13.08 -3.42 14.92
N VAL A 74 -12.58 -3.79 13.75
CA VAL A 74 -11.45 -4.70 13.64
C VAL A 74 -10.31 -4.01 12.92
N ARG A 75 -9.10 -4.25 13.38
CA ARG A 75 -7.88 -3.85 12.69
C ARG A 75 -7.07 -5.10 12.40
N PHE A 76 -6.77 -5.33 11.16
CA PHE A 76 -5.86 -6.40 10.79
C PHE A 76 -4.83 -5.92 9.78
N ARG A 77 -3.66 -6.49 9.86
CA ARG A 77 -2.55 -6.26 8.94
C ARG A 77 -2.02 -7.61 8.50
N LEU A 78 -1.94 -7.79 7.19
CA LEU A 78 -1.25 -8.91 6.61
C LEU A 78 0.25 -8.62 6.60
N TYR A 79 1.06 -9.63 6.88
CA TYR A 79 2.49 -9.63 6.61
C TYR A 79 2.91 -10.91 5.92
N VAL A 80 3.98 -10.82 5.16
CA VAL A 80 4.62 -11.96 4.50
C VAL A 80 6.00 -12.11 5.11
N LYS A 81 6.31 -13.29 5.61
CA LYS A 81 7.64 -13.66 6.12
C LYS A 81 8.33 -14.51 5.09
N LEU A 82 9.57 -14.17 4.79
CA LEU A 82 10.44 -14.99 3.97
C LEU A 82 11.11 -16.06 4.86
N ASN A 83 10.88 -17.34 4.57
CA ASN A 83 11.51 -18.45 5.29
C ASN A 83 12.88 -18.81 4.71
N SER A 84 12.99 -18.77 3.38
CA SER A 84 14.24 -18.94 2.65
C SER A 84 14.17 -18.20 1.33
N LEU A 85 15.32 -17.85 0.78
CA LEU A 85 15.37 -17.12 -0.48
C LEU A 85 14.88 -18.03 -1.63
N PRO A 86 13.80 -17.66 -2.33
CA PRO A 86 13.36 -18.41 -3.49
C PRO A 86 14.32 -18.22 -4.67
N PRO A 87 14.37 -19.17 -5.61
CA PRO A 87 15.17 -19.00 -6.80
C PRO A 87 14.64 -17.86 -7.67
N PRO A 88 15.49 -17.21 -8.49
CA PRO A 88 15.08 -16.19 -9.44
C PRO A 88 13.94 -16.67 -10.34
N GLY A 89 12.97 -15.80 -10.60
CA GLY A 89 11.79 -16.13 -11.40
C GLY A 89 10.75 -17.00 -10.71
N TYR A 90 10.94 -17.35 -9.43
CA TYR A 90 9.94 -18.06 -8.67
C TYR A 90 8.64 -17.28 -8.58
N GLN A 91 7.54 -17.97 -8.83
CA GLN A 91 6.19 -17.48 -8.60
C GLN A 91 5.49 -18.36 -7.58
N SER A 92 4.87 -17.75 -6.58
CA SER A 92 4.11 -18.48 -5.59
C SER A 92 2.91 -19.20 -6.23
N ALA A 93 2.68 -20.45 -5.84
CA ALA A 93 1.47 -21.18 -6.20
C ALA A 93 0.22 -20.70 -5.42
N LEU A 94 0.39 -19.80 -4.46
CA LEU A 94 -0.70 -19.29 -3.66
C LEU A 94 -1.60 -18.36 -4.50
N GLY A 95 -2.80 -18.83 -4.79
CA GLY A 95 -3.82 -18.05 -5.47
C GLY A 95 -4.66 -17.20 -4.50
N SER A 96 -5.97 -17.24 -4.70
CA SER A 96 -6.95 -16.57 -3.85
C SER A 96 -7.37 -17.46 -2.69
N TYR A 97 -7.42 -16.89 -1.47
CA TYR A 97 -7.98 -17.60 -0.32
C TYR A 97 -8.61 -16.65 0.71
N THR A 98 -9.47 -17.20 1.56
CA THR A 98 -10.11 -16.44 2.63
C THR A 98 -9.17 -16.32 3.82
N LEU A 99 -8.74 -15.10 4.11
CA LEU A 99 -7.82 -14.79 5.19
C LEU A 99 -8.53 -14.67 6.54
N VAL A 100 -9.62 -13.93 6.58
CA VAL A 100 -10.44 -13.69 7.77
C VAL A 100 -11.89 -13.95 7.42
N GLN A 101 -12.57 -14.68 8.27
CA GLN A 101 -13.99 -14.94 8.16
C GLN A 101 -14.68 -14.67 9.49
N PHE A 102 -15.74 -13.91 9.44
CA PHE A 102 -16.63 -13.70 10.59
C PHE A 102 -17.71 -14.78 10.55
N ASP A 103 -17.68 -15.62 11.54
CA ASP A 103 -18.55 -16.79 11.63
C ASP A 103 -18.98 -17.05 13.07
N GLY A 104 -20.01 -17.86 13.25
CA GLY A 104 -20.50 -18.25 14.55
C GLY A 104 -19.54 -19.17 15.33
N LYS A 105 -19.86 -19.40 16.59
CA LYS A 105 -19.18 -20.39 17.42
C LYS A 105 -19.39 -21.80 16.82
N GLY A 106 -18.35 -22.52 16.58
CA GLY A 106 -18.44 -23.90 16.07
C GLY A 106 -17.71 -24.14 14.77
N GLY A 107 -17.12 -23.12 14.16
CA GLY A 107 -16.21 -23.30 13.05
C GLY A 107 -16.49 -22.44 11.82
N ILE A 108 -15.62 -22.60 10.83
CA ILE A 108 -15.74 -21.91 9.56
C ILE A 108 -16.86 -22.54 8.74
N ASN A 109 -17.83 -21.73 8.37
CA ASN A 109 -18.81 -22.12 7.38
C ASN A 109 -18.20 -22.01 5.97
N GLN A 110 -17.93 -23.16 5.37
CA GLN A 110 -17.35 -23.23 4.03
C GLN A 110 -18.39 -23.43 2.93
N LEU A 111 -19.67 -23.43 3.26
CA LEU A 111 -20.73 -23.56 2.27
C LEU A 111 -20.64 -22.42 1.25
N PRO A 112 -20.78 -22.69 -0.06
CA PRO A 112 -20.66 -21.70 -1.11
C PRO A 112 -21.62 -20.51 -0.94
N ASP A 113 -22.83 -20.76 -0.44
CA ASP A 113 -23.89 -19.76 -0.26
C ASP A 113 -23.92 -19.15 1.15
N ALA A 114 -22.94 -19.46 1.99
CA ALA A 114 -22.88 -18.89 3.32
C ALA A 114 -22.69 -17.36 3.26
N ARG A 115 -23.60 -16.63 3.91
CA ARG A 115 -23.60 -15.16 3.97
C ARG A 115 -22.67 -14.61 5.04
N ASN A 116 -21.47 -15.14 5.11
CA ASN A 116 -20.47 -14.71 6.07
C ASN A 116 -19.60 -13.60 5.46
N LEU A 117 -19.26 -12.61 6.26
CA LEU A 117 -18.30 -11.61 5.84
C LEU A 117 -16.92 -12.26 5.73
N LYS A 118 -16.36 -12.28 4.54
CA LYS A 118 -15.06 -12.87 4.22
C LYS A 118 -14.13 -11.82 3.64
N TYR A 119 -12.93 -11.72 4.19
CA TYR A 119 -11.83 -11.00 3.57
C TYR A 119 -10.94 -11.98 2.83
N ARG A 120 -10.88 -11.84 1.52
CA ARG A 120 -10.08 -12.70 0.65
C ARG A 120 -8.83 -11.99 0.20
N LEU A 121 -7.73 -12.73 0.22
CA LEU A 121 -6.47 -12.31 -0.36
C LEU A 121 -6.35 -12.90 -1.75
N ASN A 122 -6.00 -12.07 -2.73
CA ASN A 122 -5.84 -12.46 -4.13
C ASN A 122 -4.46 -12.03 -4.62
N GLY A 123 -3.96 -12.71 -5.65
CA GLY A 123 -2.78 -12.25 -6.38
C GLY A 123 -1.43 -12.57 -5.74
N LEU A 124 -1.36 -13.46 -4.75
CA LEU A 124 -0.07 -13.92 -4.21
C LEU A 124 0.79 -14.60 -5.27
N ASN A 125 0.16 -15.26 -6.23
CA ASN A 125 0.82 -15.84 -7.40
C ASN A 125 1.43 -14.81 -8.36
N ASN A 126 1.14 -13.53 -8.15
CA ASN A 126 1.77 -12.43 -8.91
C ASN A 126 3.08 -11.94 -8.27
N ILE A 127 3.43 -12.47 -7.08
CA ILE A 127 4.73 -12.17 -6.47
C ILE A 127 5.81 -12.88 -7.28
N THR A 128 6.66 -12.09 -7.93
CA THR A 128 7.83 -12.59 -8.66
C THR A 128 9.09 -12.20 -7.89
N VAL A 129 10.01 -13.13 -7.77
CA VAL A 129 11.31 -12.88 -7.15
C VAL A 129 12.29 -12.42 -8.19
N LEU A 130 12.86 -11.24 -7.96
CA LEU A 130 13.93 -10.69 -8.77
C LEU A 130 15.27 -11.06 -8.14
N ASP A 131 16.22 -11.45 -8.98
CA ASP A 131 17.59 -11.79 -8.56
C ASP A 131 18.47 -10.54 -8.37
N CYS A 132 17.96 -9.39 -8.70
CA CYS A 132 18.63 -8.12 -8.46
C CYS A 132 17.63 -6.98 -8.19
N GLY A 133 18.16 -5.92 -7.62
CA GLY A 133 17.41 -4.70 -7.33
C GLY A 133 18.07 -3.48 -7.95
N ALA A 134 17.64 -2.32 -7.53
CA ALA A 134 18.27 -1.05 -7.87
C ALA A 134 18.52 -0.24 -6.60
N SER A 135 19.68 0.41 -6.54
CA SER A 135 19.96 1.49 -5.60
C SER A 135 19.58 2.82 -6.23
N LEU A 136 19.17 3.77 -5.38
CA LEU A 136 18.87 5.13 -5.82
C LEU A 136 19.91 6.11 -5.29
N THR A 137 20.32 7.02 -6.16
CA THR A 137 21.08 8.21 -5.78
C THR A 137 20.34 9.44 -6.27
N VAL A 138 20.35 10.49 -5.45
CA VAL A 138 19.72 11.78 -5.76
C VAL A 138 20.81 12.83 -5.83
N HIS A 139 20.74 13.68 -6.82
CA HIS A 139 21.64 14.84 -6.93
C HIS A 139 20.79 16.13 -6.91
N PRO A 140 21.11 17.10 -6.04
CA PRO A 140 22.29 17.17 -5.15
C PRO A 140 22.25 16.12 -4.01
N GLU A 141 23.42 15.68 -3.55
CA GLU A 141 23.59 14.58 -2.58
C GLU A 141 22.91 14.83 -1.23
N ASN A 142 22.80 16.11 -0.82
CA ASN A 142 22.08 16.49 0.38
C ASN A 142 20.55 16.39 0.23
N GLN A 143 20.05 16.04 -0.97
CA GLN A 143 18.64 15.91 -1.31
C GLN A 143 17.83 17.20 -1.08
N ILE A 144 18.48 18.36 -1.10
CA ILE A 144 17.86 19.66 -0.90
C ILE A 144 17.91 20.44 -2.22
N VAL A 145 16.72 20.84 -2.70
CA VAL A 145 16.57 21.75 -3.83
C VAL A 145 16.41 23.16 -3.29
N ASP A 146 17.50 23.90 -3.17
CA ASP A 146 17.50 25.24 -2.61
C ASP A 146 17.13 26.30 -3.66
N PHE A 147 16.08 27.03 -3.41
CA PHE A 147 15.64 28.16 -4.23
C PHE A 147 16.28 29.49 -3.82
N GLY A 148 16.90 29.53 -2.65
CA GLY A 148 17.45 30.76 -2.06
C GLY A 148 16.34 31.76 -1.71
N THR A 149 16.73 33.02 -1.57
CA THR A 149 15.77 34.11 -1.35
C THR A 149 15.08 34.45 -2.65
N VAL A 150 13.77 34.48 -2.62
CA VAL A 150 12.91 34.78 -3.80
C VAL A 150 11.97 35.91 -3.45
N SER A 151 11.86 36.93 -4.32
CA SER A 151 10.90 38.00 -4.15
C SER A 151 9.58 37.67 -4.86
N ALA A 152 8.45 38.06 -4.26
CA ALA A 152 7.14 37.89 -4.89
C ALA A 152 7.01 38.63 -6.24
N ALA A 153 7.71 39.76 -6.38
CA ALA A 153 7.73 40.54 -7.61
C ALA A 153 8.45 39.79 -8.75
N ASP A 154 9.56 39.09 -8.43
CA ASP A 154 10.28 38.32 -9.44
C ASP A 154 9.45 37.13 -9.90
N LEU A 155 8.77 36.44 -8.96
CA LEU A 155 7.90 35.30 -9.27
C LEU A 155 6.68 35.68 -10.10
N ALA A 156 6.17 36.89 -9.95
CA ALA A 156 5.08 37.41 -10.78
C ALA A 156 5.47 37.55 -12.26
N ASN A 157 6.77 37.75 -12.53
CA ASN A 157 7.29 37.92 -13.89
C ASN A 157 7.75 36.61 -14.52
N ALA A 158 8.38 35.71 -13.70
CA ALA A 158 8.85 34.43 -14.18
C ALA A 158 8.91 33.40 -13.04
N PRO A 159 8.57 32.14 -13.33
CA PRO A 159 8.76 31.05 -12.36
C PRO A 159 10.22 30.90 -11.97
N ARG A 160 10.49 30.53 -10.72
CA ARG A 160 11.82 30.12 -10.29
C ARG A 160 11.99 28.62 -10.46
N GLU A 161 13.03 28.22 -11.16
CA GLU A 161 13.28 26.81 -11.47
C GLU A 161 14.63 26.34 -10.89
N ARG A 162 14.66 25.07 -10.47
CA ARG A 162 15.86 24.35 -10.04
C ARG A 162 15.79 22.93 -10.56
N THR A 163 16.90 22.44 -11.07
CA THR A 163 17.01 21.05 -11.54
C THR A 163 17.59 20.16 -10.47
N PHE A 164 17.16 18.92 -10.47
CA PHE A 164 17.73 17.83 -9.68
C PHE A 164 17.64 16.54 -10.49
N SER A 165 18.42 15.52 -10.15
CA SER A 165 18.34 14.24 -10.82
C SER A 165 18.21 13.08 -9.84
N VAL A 166 17.63 12.00 -10.33
CA VAL A 166 17.55 10.72 -9.64
C VAL A 166 18.12 9.66 -10.56
N THR A 167 19.07 8.90 -10.05
CA THR A 167 19.72 7.80 -10.76
C THR A 167 19.38 6.50 -10.07
N ALA A 168 18.82 5.54 -10.82
CA ALA A 168 18.70 4.16 -10.40
C ALA A 168 19.84 3.34 -11.01
N THR A 169 20.55 2.58 -10.17
CA THR A 169 21.66 1.72 -10.59
C THR A 169 21.39 0.29 -10.12
N LYS A 170 21.57 -0.70 -10.99
CA LYS A 170 21.47 -2.11 -10.61
C LYS A 170 22.44 -2.42 -9.47
N THR A 171 21.96 -3.15 -8.47
CA THR A 171 22.77 -3.54 -7.31
C THR A 171 23.74 -4.70 -7.60
N GLN A 172 23.47 -5.46 -8.65
CA GLN A 172 24.32 -6.57 -9.14
C GLN A 172 24.52 -6.40 -10.63
N ASP A 173 25.73 -6.11 -11.05
CA ASP A 173 26.08 -5.67 -12.40
C ASP A 173 25.48 -6.53 -13.53
N HIS A 174 26.14 -7.64 -13.88
CA HIS A 174 25.78 -8.43 -15.07
C HIS A 174 25.12 -9.77 -14.75
N THR A 175 24.89 -10.06 -13.49
CA THR A 175 24.39 -11.36 -13.03
C THR A 175 22.87 -11.45 -12.95
N CYS A 176 22.16 -10.35 -13.21
CA CYS A 176 20.70 -10.37 -13.27
C CYS A 176 20.21 -11.23 -14.42
N SER A 177 19.56 -12.34 -14.12
CA SER A 177 19.03 -13.25 -15.14
C SER A 177 17.77 -12.69 -15.82
N MET A 178 17.09 -11.75 -15.17
CA MET A 178 15.85 -11.16 -15.65
C MET A 178 15.94 -9.64 -15.70
N GLY A 179 15.34 -9.05 -16.74
CA GLY A 179 15.07 -7.62 -16.75
C GLY A 179 13.93 -7.27 -15.79
N PHE A 180 13.91 -6.03 -15.31
CA PHE A 180 12.84 -5.53 -14.47
C PHE A 180 12.58 -4.05 -14.77
N ARG A 181 11.41 -3.59 -14.36
CA ARG A 181 11.01 -2.19 -14.51
C ARG A 181 10.84 -1.55 -13.14
N LEU A 182 11.10 -0.25 -13.09
CA LEU A 182 10.83 0.58 -11.94
C LEU A 182 9.75 1.60 -12.27
N ALA A 183 8.67 1.57 -11.53
CA ALA A 183 7.79 2.70 -11.41
C ALA A 183 8.27 3.59 -10.26
N ALA A 184 8.05 4.89 -10.37
CA ALA A 184 8.35 5.84 -9.31
C ALA A 184 7.18 6.78 -9.08
N GLU A 185 7.06 7.31 -7.86
CA GLU A 185 6.17 8.40 -7.53
C GLU A 185 6.85 9.43 -6.63
N PHE A 186 6.49 10.69 -6.80
CA PHE A 186 6.74 11.72 -5.81
C PHE A 186 5.58 11.74 -4.82
N TYR A 187 5.78 11.11 -3.67
CA TYR A 187 4.77 11.01 -2.62
C TYR A 187 4.85 12.19 -1.66
N THR A 188 3.71 12.70 -1.25
CA THR A 188 3.58 13.73 -0.22
C THR A 188 2.24 13.65 0.48
N ASP A 189 2.23 14.05 1.76
CA ASP A 189 1.00 14.25 2.54
C ASP A 189 0.57 15.73 2.58
N GLN A 190 1.34 16.62 1.94
CA GLN A 190 1.01 18.04 1.88
C GLN A 190 -0.17 18.29 0.94
N PRO A 191 -0.92 19.40 1.12
CA PRO A 191 -2.04 19.74 0.26
C PRO A 191 -1.62 19.89 -1.21
N LEU A 192 -2.43 19.32 -2.09
CA LEU A 192 -2.20 19.32 -3.53
C LEU A 192 -3.21 20.20 -4.27
N LEU A 193 -2.78 20.81 -5.37
CA LEU A 193 -3.55 21.67 -6.26
C LEU A 193 -3.49 21.15 -7.70
N ALA A 194 -4.34 21.74 -8.56
CA ALA A 194 -4.31 21.55 -10.01
C ALA A 194 -4.30 20.07 -10.45
N GLY A 195 -5.20 19.24 -9.90
CA GLY A 195 -5.28 17.82 -10.22
C GLY A 195 -4.06 17.03 -9.74
N ASN A 196 -3.53 17.41 -8.58
CA ASN A 196 -2.36 16.82 -7.92
C ASN A 196 -1.03 17.06 -8.66
N THR A 197 -0.94 18.09 -9.50
CA THR A 197 0.31 18.43 -10.20
C THR A 197 1.11 19.50 -9.49
N ALA A 198 0.59 20.10 -8.42
CA ALA A 198 1.26 21.14 -7.65
C ALA A 198 1.09 20.93 -6.14
N LEU A 199 2.14 21.19 -5.38
CA LEU A 199 2.11 21.31 -3.92
C LEU A 199 1.67 22.72 -3.51
N ASP A 200 0.72 22.83 -2.59
CA ASP A 200 0.36 24.10 -1.94
C ASP A 200 1.34 24.35 -0.78
N LEU A 201 2.17 25.37 -0.90
CA LEU A 201 3.12 25.76 0.16
C LEU A 201 2.46 26.59 1.28
N GLN A 202 1.13 26.77 1.20
CA GLN A 202 0.29 27.43 2.20
C GLN A 202 0.62 28.91 2.48
N ASN A 203 1.53 29.49 1.71
CA ASN A 203 1.94 30.91 1.80
C ASN A 203 1.64 31.69 0.51
N GLY A 204 0.71 31.18 -0.33
CA GLY A 204 0.39 31.76 -1.62
C GLY A 204 1.29 31.31 -2.77
N LEU A 205 2.24 30.40 -2.51
CA LEU A 205 3.10 29.77 -3.51
C LEU A 205 2.72 28.32 -3.73
N MET A 206 3.03 27.82 -4.91
CA MET A 206 2.93 26.39 -5.27
C MET A 206 4.21 25.90 -5.91
N LEU A 207 4.47 24.60 -5.76
CA LEU A 207 5.63 23.91 -6.32
C LEU A 207 5.17 22.79 -7.25
N ASN A 208 5.66 22.81 -8.49
CA ASN A 208 5.51 21.69 -9.43
C ASN A 208 6.85 20.93 -9.55
N ILE A 209 6.76 19.64 -9.83
CA ILE A 209 7.89 18.85 -10.33
C ILE A 209 7.60 18.51 -11.79
N LEU A 210 8.52 18.89 -12.68
CA LEU A 210 8.38 18.66 -14.11
C LEU A 210 9.43 17.68 -14.61
N GLU A 211 9.03 16.88 -15.58
CA GLU A 211 9.91 16.13 -16.43
C GLU A 211 9.73 16.59 -17.87
N ALA A 212 10.82 16.95 -18.55
CA ALA A 212 10.79 17.49 -19.91
C ALA A 212 9.71 18.57 -20.11
N LYS A 213 9.54 19.47 -19.14
CA LYS A 213 8.55 20.57 -19.09
C LYS A 213 7.10 20.15 -18.79
N THR A 214 6.81 18.87 -18.65
CA THR A 214 5.49 18.36 -18.28
C THR A 214 5.38 18.17 -16.76
N PRO A 215 4.38 18.77 -16.08
CA PRO A 215 4.16 18.56 -14.67
C PRO A 215 3.84 17.08 -14.38
N LEU A 216 4.51 16.50 -13.39
CA LEU A 216 4.21 15.18 -12.86
C LEU A 216 3.05 15.26 -11.86
N VAL A 217 2.31 14.17 -11.77
CA VAL A 217 1.23 14.02 -10.80
C VAL A 217 1.80 13.44 -9.52
N PHE A 218 1.66 14.15 -8.39
CA PHE A 218 2.06 13.63 -7.08
C PHE A 218 1.18 12.47 -6.66
N ASN A 219 1.72 11.56 -5.86
CA ASN A 219 1.04 10.38 -5.35
C ASN A 219 0.52 9.47 -6.49
N HIS A 220 1.21 9.48 -7.62
CA HIS A 220 0.89 8.67 -8.78
C HIS A 220 2.16 8.07 -9.39
N TYR A 221 2.15 6.75 -9.61
CA TYR A 221 3.28 6.07 -10.21
C TYR A 221 3.40 6.34 -11.70
N PHE A 222 4.63 6.58 -12.14
CA PHE A 222 5.02 6.67 -13.56
C PHE A 222 6.18 5.71 -13.85
N LEU A 223 6.35 5.29 -15.08
CA LEU A 223 7.50 4.48 -15.48
C LEU A 223 8.78 5.30 -15.31
N PHE A 224 9.65 4.88 -14.40
CA PHE A 224 10.93 5.55 -14.14
C PHE A 224 12.07 4.95 -14.95
N ALA A 225 12.23 3.62 -14.91
CA ALA A 225 13.30 2.92 -15.59
C ALA A 225 12.83 1.57 -16.13
N ASP A 226 13.36 1.19 -17.29
CA ASP A 226 13.24 -0.14 -17.88
C ASP A 226 14.64 -0.74 -17.96
N PHE A 227 14.97 -1.62 -17.02
CA PHE A 227 16.24 -2.30 -16.96
C PHE A 227 16.19 -3.57 -17.78
N SER A 228 16.73 -3.51 -19.01
CA SER A 228 17.08 -4.72 -19.74
C SER A 228 18.27 -5.42 -19.08
N THR A 229 18.59 -6.63 -19.53
CA THR A 229 19.75 -7.39 -19.04
C THR A 229 21.08 -6.64 -19.19
N HIS A 230 21.17 -5.67 -20.10
CA HIS A 230 22.39 -4.92 -20.40
C HIS A 230 22.43 -3.50 -19.78
N SER A 231 21.30 -2.97 -19.35
CA SER A 231 21.25 -1.63 -18.75
C SER A 231 21.68 -1.69 -17.29
N LEU A 232 22.70 -0.91 -16.91
CA LEU A 232 23.22 -0.87 -15.55
C LEU A 232 22.70 0.31 -14.74
N SER A 233 22.39 1.41 -15.41
CA SER A 233 21.97 2.65 -14.75
C SER A 233 21.02 3.45 -15.63
N VAL A 234 20.07 4.12 -14.98
CA VAL A 234 19.14 5.06 -15.62
C VAL A 234 19.08 6.31 -14.77
N GLU A 235 19.44 7.45 -15.37
CA GLU A 235 19.31 8.76 -14.73
C GLU A 235 18.17 9.55 -15.36
N ARG A 236 17.36 10.22 -14.53
CA ARG A 236 16.34 11.16 -14.98
C ARG A 236 16.48 12.49 -14.27
N THR A 237 16.38 13.56 -15.05
CA THR A 237 16.47 14.94 -14.56
C THR A 237 15.07 15.53 -14.45
N PHE A 238 14.81 16.14 -13.32
CA PHE A 238 13.56 16.81 -12.99
C PHE A 238 13.80 18.30 -12.75
N THR A 239 12.75 19.08 -12.90
CA THR A 239 12.75 20.50 -12.60
C THR A 239 11.72 20.80 -11.53
N ALA A 240 12.17 21.28 -10.38
CA ALA A 240 11.31 21.88 -9.38
C ALA A 240 11.02 23.34 -9.80
N ARG A 241 9.74 23.68 -9.95
CA ARG A 241 9.28 24.98 -10.39
C ARG A 241 8.40 25.64 -9.33
N LEU A 242 8.82 26.81 -8.86
CA LEU A 242 8.10 27.61 -7.89
C LEU A 242 7.32 28.72 -8.58
N LEU A 243 6.04 28.88 -8.22
CA LEU A 243 5.10 29.83 -8.82
C LEU A 243 4.18 30.43 -7.75
N PRO A 244 3.67 31.63 -7.95
CA PRO A 244 2.53 32.12 -7.17
C PRO A 244 1.24 31.37 -7.57
N ILE A 245 0.37 31.14 -6.58
CA ILE A 245 -0.97 30.60 -6.84
C ILE A 245 -1.84 31.73 -7.38
N PRO A 246 -2.48 31.56 -8.56
CA PRO A 246 -3.33 32.58 -9.11
C PRO A 246 -4.43 33.03 -8.14
N GLY A 247 -4.56 34.35 -7.94
CA GLY A 247 -5.57 34.92 -7.06
C GLY A 247 -5.26 34.83 -5.55
N ARG A 248 -4.11 34.34 -5.15
CA ARG A 248 -3.66 34.34 -3.75
C ARG A 248 -2.53 35.34 -3.52
N THR A 249 -2.57 36.00 -2.40
CA THR A 249 -1.46 36.87 -1.98
C THR A 249 -0.32 36.03 -1.42
N VAL A 250 0.89 36.35 -1.86
CA VAL A 250 2.09 35.69 -1.32
C VAL A 250 2.44 36.30 0.04
N THR A 251 2.51 35.45 1.06
CA THR A 251 2.90 35.87 2.40
C THR A 251 4.42 35.67 2.57
N PRO A 252 5.19 36.70 2.91
CA PRO A 252 6.63 36.57 3.19
C PRO A 252 6.89 35.67 4.38
N GLY A 253 7.97 34.91 4.32
CA GLY A 253 8.43 34.04 5.40
C GLY A 253 9.20 32.84 4.88
N PRO A 254 9.82 32.06 5.77
CA PRO A 254 10.43 30.79 5.38
C PRO A 254 9.35 29.79 4.95
N TRP A 255 9.70 28.94 4.02
CA TRP A 255 8.86 27.86 3.54
C TRP A 255 9.72 26.66 3.19
N GLU A 256 9.14 25.48 3.32
CA GLU A 256 9.74 24.22 2.91
C GLU A 256 8.65 23.26 2.41
N ALA A 257 9.06 22.32 1.59
CA ALA A 257 8.20 21.23 1.18
C ALA A 257 9.02 19.95 1.12
N THR A 258 8.41 18.86 1.53
CA THR A 258 9.05 17.54 1.51
C THR A 258 8.25 16.59 0.62
N THR A 259 8.96 15.90 -0.24
CA THR A 259 8.43 14.79 -1.02
C THR A 259 9.30 13.55 -0.82
N VAL A 260 8.67 12.38 -0.84
CA VAL A 260 9.37 11.10 -0.79
C VAL A 260 9.36 10.48 -2.18
N PHE A 261 10.53 10.24 -2.75
CA PHE A 261 10.62 9.50 -4.00
C PHE A 261 10.55 8.01 -3.70
N LYS A 262 9.41 7.41 -4.03
CA LYS A 262 9.17 5.97 -3.84
C LYS A 262 9.35 5.23 -5.15
N ILE A 263 9.87 4.02 -5.07
CA ILE A 263 9.97 3.10 -6.22
C ILE A 263 9.17 1.84 -5.96
N ASN A 264 8.68 1.27 -7.06
CA ASN A 264 8.02 -0.03 -7.08
C ASN A 264 8.56 -0.84 -8.26
N TYR A 265 8.77 -2.15 -8.05
CA TYR A 265 9.21 -3.09 -9.08
C TYR A 265 7.99 -3.75 -9.75
N TYR A 266 8.09 -3.98 -11.07
CA TYR A 266 7.06 -4.72 -11.81
C TYR A 266 7.60 -5.32 -13.13
#